data_37fe09cfc5223ae893a460f027b49ed9
#
_entry.id   37fe09cfc5223ae893a460f027b49ed9
#
_cell.length_a   1.000
_cell.length_b   1.000
_cell.length_c   1.000
_cell.angle_alpha   90.00
_cell.angle_beta   90.00
_cell.angle_gamma   90.00
#
_symmetry.space_group_name_H-M   'P 1'
#
loop_
_entity.id
_entity.type
_entity.pdbx_description
1 polymer ?
#
loop_
_entity_poly.entity_id
_entity_poly.type
_entity_poly.pdbx_seq_one_letter_code
_entity_poly.pdbx_strand_id
1 'polypeptide(L)'
;SGLHGVKLHPAYQGHFMFEPCMQRIYKKCGELGLPVILHMGYDPISTMISYSMPCDLAEMAEKYPDCTFIGAHMGGMMNWERVLHYIKDTSNIYFDTAYCASFISDEMLMEMFRAYGEDRILFGSDLPWSDPRDEINMIDRMPVSDSAKDKIFYKNAGELLKLDV
;
A
#
# COMPACT_ATOMS: atom_id res chain seq x y z
N SER A 1 -5.38 -16.59 16.37
CA SER A 1 -6.56 -16.64 15.48
C SER A 1 -6.21 -16.93 14.02
N GLY A 2 -4.93 -16.97 13.66
CA GLY A 2 -4.47 -17.24 12.30
C GLY A 2 -4.69 -16.09 11.30
N LEU A 3 -4.99 -14.88 11.75
CA LEU A 3 -5.02 -13.69 10.92
C LEU A 3 -3.62 -13.13 10.76
N HIS A 4 -3.26 -12.71 9.53
CA HIS A 4 -1.95 -12.16 9.19
C HIS A 4 -1.95 -10.62 9.04
N GLY A 5 -3.11 -9.98 9.08
CA GLY A 5 -3.26 -8.53 8.96
C GLY A 5 -4.72 -8.09 8.97
N VAL A 6 -4.93 -6.79 8.79
CA VAL A 6 -6.26 -6.16 8.75
C VAL A 6 -6.37 -5.31 7.49
N LYS A 7 -7.46 -5.45 6.71
CA LYS A 7 -7.82 -4.54 5.62
C LYS A 7 -8.86 -3.53 6.10
N LEU A 8 -8.61 -2.26 5.84
CA LEU A 8 -9.56 -1.17 6.05
C LEU A 8 -9.83 -0.44 4.73
N HIS A 9 -11.07 -0.02 4.56
CA HIS A 9 -11.49 0.77 3.41
C HIS A 9 -12.19 2.05 3.90
N PRO A 10 -11.43 3.11 4.19
CA PRO A 10 -11.95 4.33 4.82
C PRO A 10 -13.19 4.90 4.15
N ALA A 11 -13.21 4.93 2.81
CA ALA A 11 -14.35 5.43 2.04
C ALA A 11 -15.62 4.59 2.26
N TYR A 12 -15.54 3.26 2.23
CA TYR A 12 -16.71 2.38 2.43
C TYR A 12 -17.16 2.32 3.89
N GLN A 13 -16.24 2.54 4.81
CA GLN A 13 -16.54 2.60 6.25
C GLN A 13 -17.06 3.97 6.68
N GLY A 14 -16.91 5.02 5.83
CA GLY A 14 -17.33 6.39 6.11
C GLY A 14 -16.51 7.06 7.21
N HIS A 15 -15.22 6.68 7.37
CA HIS A 15 -14.32 7.20 8.38
C HIS A 15 -13.02 7.70 7.77
N PHE A 16 -12.59 8.89 8.17
CA PHE A 16 -11.25 9.36 7.85
C PHE A 16 -10.19 8.58 8.61
N MET A 17 -9.02 8.41 8.00
CA MET A 17 -7.91 7.66 8.60
C MET A 17 -7.50 8.18 9.99
N PHE A 18 -7.62 9.48 10.22
CA PHE A 18 -7.25 10.13 11.48
C PHE A 18 -8.35 10.12 12.54
N GLU A 19 -9.50 9.49 12.29
CA GLU A 19 -10.57 9.41 13.29
C GLU A 19 -10.21 8.49 14.47
N PRO A 20 -10.68 8.77 15.70
CA PRO A 20 -10.32 7.98 16.89
C PRO A 20 -10.65 6.48 16.79
N CYS A 21 -11.70 6.11 16.05
CA CYS A 21 -12.05 4.69 15.84
C CYS A 21 -10.97 3.97 15.02
N MET A 22 -10.45 4.60 13.97
CA MET A 22 -9.39 4.07 13.12
C MET A 22 -8.07 4.00 13.90
N GLN A 23 -7.73 5.05 14.64
CA GLN A 23 -6.50 5.11 15.43
C GLN A 23 -6.41 4.00 16.49
N ARG A 24 -7.55 3.60 17.08
CA ARG A 24 -7.58 2.46 18.02
C ARG A 24 -7.20 1.16 17.34
N ILE A 25 -7.57 0.99 16.06
CA ILE A 25 -7.19 -0.19 15.27
C ILE A 25 -5.68 -0.18 15.02
N TYR A 26 -5.11 0.94 14.57
CA TYR A 26 -3.66 1.06 14.32
C TYR A 26 -2.84 0.73 15.57
N LYS A 27 -3.21 1.34 16.70
CA LYS A 27 -2.57 1.04 17.98
C LYS A 27 -2.62 -0.45 18.30
N LYS A 28 -3.81 -1.07 18.16
CA LYS A 28 -3.98 -2.49 18.47
C LYS A 28 -3.23 -3.40 17.50
N CYS A 29 -3.18 -3.05 16.23
CA CYS A 29 -2.42 -3.79 15.23
C CYS A 29 -0.91 -3.72 15.51
N GLY A 30 -0.38 -2.53 15.88
CA GLY A 30 1.02 -2.39 16.32
C GLY A 30 1.35 -3.28 17.51
N GLU A 31 0.51 -3.27 18.57
CA GLU A 31 0.68 -4.15 19.75
C GLU A 31 0.71 -5.65 19.40
N LEU A 32 0.01 -6.05 18.34
CA LEU A 32 -0.10 -7.45 17.90
C LEU A 32 0.89 -7.82 16.77
N GLY A 33 1.65 -6.86 16.25
CA GLY A 33 2.53 -7.03 15.09
C GLY A 33 1.76 -7.41 13.81
N LEU A 34 0.53 -6.91 13.65
CA LEU A 34 -0.31 -7.14 12.48
C LEU A 34 -0.23 -5.94 11.54
N PRO A 35 0.12 -6.11 10.26
CA PRO A 35 0.05 -5.02 9.29
C PRO A 35 -1.40 -4.62 8.98
N VAL A 36 -1.58 -3.35 8.62
CA VAL A 36 -2.86 -2.77 8.22
C VAL A 36 -2.78 -2.35 6.77
N ILE A 37 -3.58 -2.98 5.90
CA ILE A 37 -3.76 -2.53 4.51
C ILE A 37 -4.87 -1.48 4.49
N LEU A 38 -4.59 -0.33 3.91
CA LEU A 38 -5.51 0.79 3.74
C LEU A 38 -5.78 1.02 2.25
N HIS A 39 -7.05 1.06 1.85
CA HIS A 39 -7.38 1.63 0.55
C HIS A 39 -6.95 3.09 0.52
N MET A 40 -6.23 3.51 -0.55
CA MET A 40 -5.62 4.83 -0.64
C MET A 40 -5.98 5.56 -1.94
N GLY A 41 -6.28 6.83 -1.81
CA GLY A 41 -6.50 7.71 -2.95
C GLY A 41 -7.91 7.67 -3.52
N TYR A 42 -8.01 7.77 -4.85
CA TYR A 42 -9.29 7.80 -5.56
C TYR A 42 -10.03 6.47 -5.51
N ASP A 43 -11.34 6.54 -5.27
CA ASP A 43 -12.26 5.40 -5.36
C ASP A 43 -13.42 5.77 -6.29
N PRO A 44 -13.72 5.00 -7.35
CA PRO A 44 -14.75 5.32 -8.32
C PRO A 44 -16.18 5.29 -7.76
N ILE A 45 -16.41 4.61 -6.64
CA ILE A 45 -17.71 4.52 -5.98
C ILE A 45 -17.89 5.66 -4.96
N SER A 46 -16.79 6.11 -4.34
CA SER A 46 -16.79 7.20 -3.36
C SER A 46 -16.09 8.46 -3.91
N THR A 47 -16.68 9.07 -4.92
CA THR A 47 -16.04 10.14 -5.71
C THR A 47 -16.05 11.52 -5.05
N MET A 48 -16.91 11.75 -4.05
CA MET A 48 -17.14 13.09 -3.48
C MET A 48 -16.17 13.46 -2.35
N ILE A 49 -15.68 12.48 -1.62
CA ILE A 49 -14.82 12.68 -0.43
C ILE A 49 -13.67 11.68 -0.47
N SER A 50 -12.46 12.20 -0.32
CA SER A 50 -11.27 11.37 -0.17
C SER A 50 -11.00 11.13 1.31
N TYR A 51 -11.29 9.91 1.78
CA TYR A 51 -11.17 9.52 3.20
C TYR A 51 -9.75 9.07 3.58
N SER A 52 -8.88 8.86 2.58
CA SER A 52 -7.55 8.30 2.76
C SER A 52 -6.56 8.91 1.75
N MET A 53 -5.89 9.96 2.18
CA MET A 53 -4.89 10.67 1.37
C MET A 53 -3.47 10.32 1.80
N PRO A 54 -2.47 10.46 0.90
CA PRO A 54 -1.07 10.20 1.25
C PRO A 54 -0.54 10.98 2.47
N CYS A 55 -1.01 12.22 2.67
CA CYS A 55 -0.66 13.01 3.86
C CYS A 55 -1.18 12.39 5.15
N ASP A 56 -2.41 11.82 5.12
CA ASP A 56 -2.99 11.16 6.29
C ASP A 56 -2.21 9.88 6.63
N LEU A 57 -1.78 9.14 5.60
CA LEU A 57 -0.96 7.94 5.80
C LEU A 57 0.38 8.29 6.42
N ALA A 58 1.05 9.33 5.93
CA ALA A 58 2.32 9.80 6.50
C ALA A 58 2.16 10.20 7.97
N GLU A 59 1.13 10.98 8.30
CA GLU A 59 0.83 11.39 9.68
C GLU A 59 0.54 10.19 10.60
N MET A 60 -0.27 9.23 10.14
CA MET A 60 -0.60 8.05 10.95
C MET A 60 0.60 7.14 11.12
N ALA A 61 1.46 7.00 10.15
CA ALA A 61 2.69 6.21 10.24
C ALA A 61 3.68 6.81 11.24
N GLU A 62 3.82 8.14 11.26
CA GLU A 62 4.65 8.84 12.25
C GLU A 62 4.08 8.68 13.67
N LYS A 63 2.76 8.80 13.81
CA LYS A 63 2.06 8.70 15.10
C LYS A 63 2.05 7.29 15.69
N TYR A 64 2.06 6.26 14.84
CA TYR A 64 1.99 4.84 15.21
C TYR A 64 3.19 4.07 14.64
N PRO A 65 4.41 4.33 15.11
CA PRO A 65 5.63 3.73 14.55
C PRO A 65 5.69 2.20 14.70
N ASP A 66 4.99 1.64 15.68
CA ASP A 66 4.91 0.19 15.88
C ASP A 66 3.89 -0.50 14.94
N CYS A 67 3.05 0.27 14.25
CA CYS A 67 2.10 -0.26 13.29
C CYS A 67 2.72 -0.27 11.90
N THR A 68 2.69 -1.41 11.22
CA THR A 68 3.05 -1.48 9.81
C THR A 68 1.84 -1.16 8.95
N PHE A 69 1.98 -0.18 8.09
CA PHE A 69 0.96 0.23 7.14
C PHE A 69 1.29 -0.26 5.74
N ILE A 70 0.28 -0.72 5.01
CA ILE A 70 0.38 -1.02 3.59
C ILE A 70 -0.60 -0.08 2.88
N GLY A 71 -0.06 0.90 2.17
CA GLY A 71 -0.84 1.80 1.33
C GLY A 71 -1.19 1.11 0.01
N ALA A 72 -2.46 0.70 -0.16
CA ALA A 72 -2.91 0.08 -1.39
C ALA A 72 -2.77 1.04 -2.59
N HIS A 73 -2.68 0.47 -3.80
CA HIS A 73 -2.58 1.22 -5.05
C HIS A 73 -1.37 2.15 -5.09
N MET A 74 -0.20 1.61 -4.73
CA MET A 74 1.05 2.38 -4.57
C MET A 74 0.89 3.60 -3.63
N GLY A 75 0.06 3.45 -2.56
CA GLY A 75 -0.14 4.46 -1.53
C GLY A 75 -1.09 5.59 -1.88
N GLY A 76 -1.68 5.61 -3.08
CA GLY A 76 -2.58 6.70 -3.45
C GLY A 76 -3.07 6.65 -4.87
N MET A 77 -4.09 5.85 -5.15
CA MET A 77 -4.69 5.74 -6.49
C MET A 77 -4.85 7.12 -7.15
N MET A 78 -4.22 7.30 -8.30
CA MET A 78 -4.19 8.55 -9.08
C MET A 78 -3.65 9.81 -8.33
N ASN A 79 -2.89 9.60 -7.24
CA ASN A 79 -2.27 10.66 -6.43
C ASN A 79 -0.77 10.40 -6.14
N TRP A 80 -0.05 9.71 -7.03
CA TRP A 80 1.31 9.21 -6.78
C TRP A 80 2.35 10.33 -6.57
N GLU A 81 2.21 11.50 -7.23
CA GLU A 81 3.05 12.66 -6.94
C GLU A 81 2.89 13.13 -5.48
N ARG A 82 1.68 13.02 -4.93
CA ARG A 82 1.45 13.32 -3.52
C ARG A 82 2.05 12.25 -2.60
N VAL A 83 2.04 10.98 -3.01
CA VAL A 83 2.75 9.92 -2.27
C VAL A 83 4.23 10.26 -2.17
N LEU A 84 4.89 10.57 -3.29
CA LEU A 84 6.28 11.00 -3.33
C LEU A 84 6.56 12.27 -2.54
N HIS A 85 5.59 13.16 -2.45
CA HIS A 85 5.72 14.42 -1.70
C HIS A 85 5.63 14.23 -0.19
N TYR A 86 4.65 13.47 0.28
CA TYR A 86 4.32 13.36 1.71
C TYR A 86 5.00 12.20 2.42
N ILE A 87 5.18 11.06 1.75
CA ILE A 87 5.74 9.87 2.37
C ILE A 87 7.25 9.84 2.13
N LYS A 88 8.00 10.34 3.12
CA LYS A 88 9.46 10.40 3.10
C LYS A 88 10.00 9.72 4.37
N ASP A 89 11.11 9.00 4.23
CA ASP A 89 11.89 8.45 5.34
C ASP A 89 11.09 7.62 6.39
N THR A 90 9.94 7.07 5.97
CA THR A 90 9.08 6.26 6.83
C THR A 90 9.40 4.77 6.64
N SER A 91 9.88 4.10 7.68
CA SER A 91 10.29 2.69 7.61
C SER A 91 9.11 1.71 7.76
N ASN A 92 7.97 2.17 8.28
CA ASN A 92 6.80 1.35 8.59
C ASN A 92 5.67 1.45 7.54
N ILE A 93 5.95 2.03 6.35
CA ILE A 93 5.02 2.05 5.22
C ILE A 93 5.53 1.15 4.11
N TYR A 94 4.67 0.25 3.67
CA TYR A 94 4.76 -0.56 2.47
C TYR A 94 3.70 -0.12 1.46
N PHE A 95 3.84 -0.54 0.21
CA PHE A 95 2.91 -0.24 -0.88
C PHE A 95 2.52 -1.52 -1.59
N ASP A 96 1.30 -1.65 -2.08
CA ASP A 96 0.96 -2.71 -3.01
C ASP A 96 0.69 -2.18 -4.42
N THR A 97 0.82 -3.04 -5.41
CA THR A 97 0.64 -2.70 -6.84
C THR A 97 -0.80 -2.85 -7.31
N ALA A 98 -1.72 -3.19 -6.41
CA ALA A 98 -3.10 -3.51 -6.72
C ALA A 98 -3.77 -2.43 -7.58
N TYR A 99 -4.39 -2.86 -8.70
CA TYR A 99 -5.15 -2.02 -9.62
C TYR A 99 -4.37 -0.83 -10.22
N CYS A 100 -3.04 -0.92 -10.28
CA CYS A 100 -2.18 0.15 -10.81
C CYS A 100 -1.94 0.05 -12.32
N ALA A 101 -1.93 -1.15 -12.90
CA ALA A 101 -1.44 -1.41 -14.26
C ALA A 101 -2.11 -0.57 -15.36
N SER A 102 -3.40 -0.23 -15.19
CA SER A 102 -4.15 0.57 -16.16
C SER A 102 -4.02 2.09 -15.96
N PHE A 103 -3.36 2.56 -14.90
CA PHE A 103 -3.41 3.96 -14.50
C PHE A 103 -2.04 4.59 -14.24
N ILE A 104 -1.07 3.82 -13.74
CA ILE A 104 0.27 4.34 -13.45
C ILE A 104 1.15 4.28 -14.71
N SER A 105 1.88 5.33 -15.01
CA SER A 105 2.88 5.26 -16.08
C SER A 105 4.13 4.50 -15.63
N ASP A 106 4.85 3.91 -16.59
CA ASP A 106 6.11 3.21 -16.30
C ASP A 106 7.14 4.15 -15.65
N GLU A 107 7.14 5.46 -16.04
CA GLU A 107 8.02 6.48 -15.44
C GLU A 107 7.67 6.70 -13.97
N MET A 108 6.37 6.87 -13.64
CA MET A 108 5.91 7.09 -12.27
C MET A 108 6.18 5.85 -11.40
N LEU A 109 5.91 4.66 -11.92
CA LEU A 109 6.21 3.40 -11.21
C LEU A 109 7.70 3.29 -10.88
N MET A 110 8.57 3.64 -11.83
CA MET A 110 10.01 3.65 -11.62
C MET A 110 10.48 4.75 -10.66
N GLU A 111 9.81 5.90 -10.63
CA GLU A 111 10.09 6.96 -9.66
C GLU A 111 9.74 6.50 -8.24
N MET A 112 8.58 5.86 -8.06
CA MET A 112 8.16 5.25 -6.81
C MET A 112 9.14 4.16 -6.35
N PHE A 113 9.56 3.28 -7.29
CA PHE A 113 10.54 2.23 -7.00
C PHE A 113 11.88 2.81 -6.52
N ARG A 114 12.38 3.88 -7.15
CA ARG A 114 13.62 4.55 -6.72
C ARG A 114 13.47 5.23 -5.36
N ALA A 115 12.30 5.81 -5.08
CA ALA A 115 12.05 6.50 -3.82
C ALA A 115 11.94 5.54 -2.62
N TYR A 116 11.28 4.39 -2.82
CA TYR A 116 10.92 3.50 -1.70
C TYR A 116 11.73 2.21 -1.66
N GLY A 117 12.41 1.86 -2.75
CA GLY A 117 13.23 0.66 -2.86
C GLY A 117 12.43 -0.61 -3.08
N GLU A 118 13.15 -1.69 -3.40
CA GLU A 118 12.57 -2.98 -3.76
C GLU A 118 11.96 -3.75 -2.58
N ASP A 119 12.34 -3.39 -1.34
CA ASP A 119 11.94 -4.12 -0.12
C ASP A 119 10.58 -3.70 0.44
N ARG A 120 9.99 -2.62 -0.07
CA ARG A 120 8.72 -2.08 0.45
C ARG A 120 7.55 -2.12 -0.52
N ILE A 121 7.73 -2.73 -1.68
CA ILE A 121 6.68 -2.91 -2.69
C ILE A 121 6.21 -4.36 -2.67
N LEU A 122 4.91 -4.55 -2.61
CA LEU A 122 4.23 -5.84 -2.54
C LEU A 122 3.38 -6.03 -3.80
N PHE A 123 3.30 -7.25 -4.30
CA PHE A 123 2.35 -7.58 -5.36
C PHE A 123 0.92 -7.58 -4.84
N GLY A 124 0.02 -6.96 -5.57
CA GLY A 124 -1.42 -7.02 -5.39
C GLY A 124 -2.12 -6.87 -6.73
N SER A 125 -3.32 -7.42 -6.88
CA SER A 125 -4.13 -7.30 -8.12
C SER A 125 -5.44 -6.57 -7.93
N ASP A 126 -6.03 -6.64 -6.74
CA ASP A 126 -7.37 -6.12 -6.45
C ASP A 126 -8.47 -6.79 -7.28
N LEU A 127 -8.31 -8.12 -7.56
CA LEU A 127 -9.35 -8.91 -8.24
C LEU A 127 -10.70 -8.77 -7.50
N PRO A 128 -11.84 -8.53 -8.18
CA PRO A 128 -12.07 -8.62 -9.62
C PRO A 128 -11.91 -7.29 -10.40
N TRP A 129 -11.43 -6.22 -9.77
CA TRP A 129 -11.33 -4.90 -10.39
C TRP A 129 -10.22 -4.80 -11.44
N SER A 130 -9.14 -5.56 -11.27
CA SER A 130 -8.07 -5.72 -12.26
C SER A 130 -7.80 -7.20 -12.51
N ASP A 131 -7.35 -7.53 -13.73
CA ASP A 131 -6.84 -8.86 -14.06
C ASP A 131 -5.41 -9.00 -13.45
N PRO A 132 -5.15 -10.01 -12.62
CA PRO A 132 -3.81 -10.24 -12.08
C PRO A 132 -2.70 -10.30 -13.14
N ARG A 133 -3.02 -10.71 -14.36
CA ARG A 133 -2.06 -10.76 -15.49
C ARG A 133 -1.58 -9.36 -15.89
N ASP A 134 -2.43 -8.35 -15.80
CA ASP A 134 -2.05 -6.98 -16.15
C ASP A 134 -1.06 -6.43 -15.12
N GLU A 135 -1.30 -6.69 -13.83
CA GLU A 135 -0.38 -6.31 -12.75
C GLU A 135 0.95 -7.06 -12.83
N ILE A 136 0.93 -8.35 -13.16
CA ILE A 136 2.16 -9.15 -13.43
C ILE A 136 2.93 -8.54 -14.59
N ASN A 137 2.27 -8.29 -15.72
CA ASN A 137 2.90 -7.71 -16.90
C ASN A 137 3.49 -6.33 -16.63
N MET A 138 2.86 -5.53 -15.78
CA MET A 138 3.38 -4.23 -15.35
C MET A 138 4.73 -4.38 -14.64
N ILE A 139 4.83 -5.31 -13.69
CA ILE A 139 6.08 -5.55 -12.96
C ILE A 139 7.14 -6.18 -13.87
N ASP A 140 6.75 -7.11 -14.74
CA ASP A 140 7.67 -7.78 -15.67
C ASP A 140 8.34 -6.80 -16.65
N ARG A 141 7.64 -5.73 -17.04
CA ARG A 141 8.20 -4.67 -17.88
C ARG A 141 9.20 -3.76 -17.18
N MET A 142 9.22 -3.74 -15.83
CA MET A 142 10.15 -2.87 -15.10
C MET A 142 11.60 -3.23 -15.42
N PRO A 143 12.44 -2.24 -15.72
CA PRO A 143 13.87 -2.45 -16.00
C PRO A 143 14.67 -2.60 -14.69
N VAL A 144 14.32 -3.61 -13.91
CA VAL A 144 14.95 -3.97 -12.62
C VAL A 144 15.40 -5.42 -12.65
N SER A 145 16.23 -5.84 -11.70
CA SER A 145 16.72 -7.22 -11.62
C SER A 145 15.61 -8.23 -11.33
N ASP A 146 15.78 -9.47 -11.75
CA ASP A 146 14.86 -10.55 -11.43
C ASP A 146 14.73 -10.74 -9.90
N SER A 147 15.82 -10.53 -9.17
CA SER A 147 15.78 -10.55 -7.70
C SER A 147 14.86 -9.48 -7.11
N ALA A 148 14.83 -8.28 -7.69
CA ALA A 148 13.92 -7.22 -7.27
C ALA A 148 12.47 -7.57 -7.60
N LYS A 149 12.22 -8.16 -8.78
CA LYS A 149 10.88 -8.64 -9.15
C LYS A 149 10.39 -9.74 -8.22
N ASP A 150 11.24 -10.70 -7.88
CA ASP A 150 10.92 -11.74 -6.89
C ASP A 150 10.55 -11.17 -5.53
N LYS A 151 11.24 -10.11 -5.07
CA LYS A 151 10.89 -9.40 -3.85
C LYS A 151 9.48 -8.84 -3.93
N ILE A 152 9.17 -8.12 -5.00
CA ILE A 152 7.85 -7.54 -5.21
C ILE A 152 6.78 -8.63 -5.28
N PHE A 153 7.01 -9.70 -6.05
CA PHE A 153 6.00 -10.73 -6.29
C PHE A 153 5.64 -11.54 -5.05
N TYR A 154 6.63 -11.92 -4.21
CA TYR A 154 6.31 -12.81 -3.09
C TYR A 154 7.22 -12.69 -1.85
N LYS A 155 8.52 -12.35 -2.00
CA LYS A 155 9.46 -12.40 -0.86
C LYS A 155 9.11 -11.36 0.21
N ASN A 156 8.82 -10.13 -0.19
CA ASN A 156 8.47 -9.06 0.75
C ASN A 156 7.19 -9.38 1.53
N ALA A 157 6.17 -9.90 0.84
CA ALA A 157 4.93 -10.32 1.50
C ALA A 157 5.17 -11.53 2.43
N GLY A 158 5.98 -12.51 1.99
CA GLY A 158 6.38 -13.65 2.80
C GLY A 158 7.06 -13.22 4.10
N GLU A 159 8.06 -12.35 4.02
CA GLU A 159 8.76 -11.82 5.18
C GLU A 159 7.83 -11.01 6.11
N LEU A 160 7.09 -10.06 5.53
CA LEU A 160 6.17 -9.20 6.28
C LEU A 160 5.09 -9.99 7.03
N LEU A 161 4.53 -11.01 6.40
CA LEU A 161 3.44 -11.83 6.93
C LEU A 161 3.94 -13.08 7.66
N LYS A 162 5.26 -13.28 7.73
CA LYS A 162 5.93 -14.45 8.36
C LYS A 162 5.41 -15.77 7.79
N LEU A 163 5.37 -15.84 6.45
CA LEU A 163 4.99 -17.03 5.70
C LEU A 163 6.23 -17.78 5.22
N ASP A 164 6.14 -19.10 5.17
CA ASP A 164 7.16 -19.95 4.52
C ASP A 164 6.95 -19.90 3.00
N VAL A 165 7.78 -19.11 2.27
CA VAL A 165 7.72 -18.91 0.82
C VAL A 165 9.09 -19.16 0.18
#